data_22d90d077d18ca20dbebe797495871ea
#
_entry.id   22d90d077d18ca20dbebe797495871ea
#
_cell.length_a   1.000
_cell.length_b   1.000
_cell.length_c   1.000
_cell.angle_alpha   90.00
_cell.angle_beta   90.00
_cell.angle_gamma   90.00
#
_symmetry.space_group_name_H-M   'P 1'
#
loop_
_entity.id
_entity.type
_entity.pdbx_description
1 polymer ?
#
loop_
_entity_poly.entity_id
_entity_poly.type
_entity_poly.pdbx_seq_one_letter_code
_entity_poly.pdbx_strand_id
1 'polypeptide(L)'
;MMKVAFCTFLITCYALLSSVKSDGSKCFIFTWVAPGFDDASDRYNCSTHKSVPCFEPLIISENPPNTTEYWLTDQKLCTVKSGNVCIKYTFTYNNDIVNTSSFCGKAIEDEVLPITSGCYEQHVGGYVLEMCACQSRNGREPCNLSVKMKHSIILMITTLLVLINFA
;
A
#
# COMPACT_ATOMS: atom_id res chain seq x y z
N MET A 1 17.74 -6.47 49.23
CA MET A 1 16.92 -7.26 48.28
C MET A 1 16.25 -6.40 47.21
N MET A 2 15.73 -5.22 47.49
CA MET A 2 15.05 -4.34 46.50
C MET A 2 15.92 -3.92 45.30
N LYS A 3 17.24 -3.64 45.51
CA LYS A 3 18.13 -3.23 44.42
C LYS A 3 18.42 -4.32 43.41
N VAL A 4 18.45 -5.59 43.81
CA VAL A 4 18.68 -6.72 42.91
C VAL A 4 17.43 -6.99 42.05
N ALA A 5 16.24 -6.90 42.63
CA ALA A 5 14.97 -7.04 41.89
C ALA A 5 14.76 -5.94 40.83
N PHE A 6 15.22 -4.72 41.13
CA PHE A 6 15.13 -3.61 40.18
C PHE A 6 16.10 -3.79 39.00
N CYS A 7 17.35 -4.26 39.26
CA CYS A 7 18.30 -4.54 38.18
C CYS A 7 17.84 -5.70 37.28
N THR A 8 17.26 -6.76 37.83
CA THR A 8 16.76 -7.88 37.05
C THR A 8 15.55 -7.46 36.18
N PHE A 9 14.67 -6.60 36.69
CA PHE A 9 13.57 -6.04 35.95
C PHE A 9 14.03 -5.16 34.76
N LEU A 10 15.05 -4.32 34.97
CA LEU A 10 15.64 -3.49 33.91
C LEU A 10 16.30 -4.34 32.82
N ILE A 11 17.03 -5.41 33.20
CA ILE A 11 17.67 -6.31 32.22
C ILE A 11 16.63 -7.06 31.38
N THR A 12 15.55 -7.54 32.01
CA THR A 12 14.48 -8.21 31.26
C THR A 12 13.73 -7.27 30.32
N CYS A 13 13.45 -6.02 30.74
CA CYS A 13 12.89 -5.00 29.86
C CYS A 13 13.82 -4.68 28.67
N TYR A 14 15.13 -4.58 28.92
CA TYR A 14 16.11 -4.31 27.86
C TYR A 14 16.20 -5.48 26.87
N ALA A 15 16.15 -6.72 27.34
CA ALA A 15 16.14 -7.92 26.49
C ALA A 15 14.87 -8.04 25.64
N LEU A 16 13.72 -7.59 26.15
CA LEU A 16 12.46 -7.56 25.39
C LEU A 16 12.44 -6.45 24.32
N LEU A 17 13.12 -5.33 24.57
CA LEU A 17 13.21 -4.22 23.61
C LEU A 17 14.19 -4.50 22.46
N SER A 18 15.20 -5.35 22.67
CA SER A 18 16.22 -5.66 21.65
C SER A 18 15.78 -6.71 20.61
N SER A 19 14.59 -7.28 20.75
CA SER A 19 14.07 -8.28 19.81
C SER A 19 13.25 -7.68 18.65
N VAL A 20 13.17 -6.37 18.50
CA VAL A 20 12.56 -5.73 17.33
C VAL A 20 13.51 -5.90 16.15
N LYS A 21 13.30 -6.96 15.38
CA LYS A 21 13.93 -7.14 14.09
C LYS A 21 13.57 -5.91 13.24
N SER A 22 14.59 -5.10 12.94
CA SER A 22 14.45 -3.99 11.99
C SER A 22 14.36 -4.60 10.57
N ASP A 23 13.22 -5.18 10.25
CA ASP A 23 12.87 -5.48 8.88
C ASP A 23 12.67 -4.14 8.17
N GLY A 24 13.36 -3.94 7.05
CA GLY A 24 13.27 -2.69 6.29
C GLY A 24 11.83 -2.37 5.89
N SER A 25 11.57 -1.14 5.45
CA SER A 25 10.24 -0.75 4.94
C SER A 25 9.82 -1.67 3.81
N LYS A 26 8.56 -2.11 3.81
CA LYS A 26 7.98 -3.01 2.80
C LYS A 26 6.85 -2.34 2.05
N CYS A 27 6.64 -2.71 0.79
CA CYS A 27 5.46 -2.37 0.00
C CYS A 27 4.80 -3.65 -0.47
N PHE A 28 3.49 -3.61 -0.75
CA PHE A 28 2.85 -4.70 -1.49
C PHE A 28 3.38 -4.76 -2.92
N ILE A 29 3.50 -6.00 -3.47
CA ILE A 29 3.86 -6.27 -4.85
C ILE A 29 2.93 -7.32 -5.43
N PHE A 30 2.05 -6.91 -6.33
CA PHE A 30 1.14 -7.74 -7.11
C PHE A 30 0.43 -6.91 -8.17
N THR A 31 -0.17 -7.57 -9.14
CA THR A 31 -1.17 -6.97 -10.04
C THR A 31 -2.49 -7.71 -9.88
N TRP A 32 -3.57 -6.97 -9.67
CA TRP A 32 -4.93 -7.47 -9.66
C TRP A 32 -5.68 -6.97 -10.90
N VAL A 33 -6.44 -7.87 -11.53
CA VAL A 33 -7.27 -7.58 -12.71
C VAL A 33 -8.69 -8.08 -12.45
N ALA A 34 -9.68 -7.25 -12.74
CA ALA A 34 -11.09 -7.62 -12.65
C ALA A 34 -11.45 -8.59 -13.79
N PRO A 35 -12.26 -9.64 -13.55
CA PRO A 35 -12.52 -10.71 -14.53
C PRO A 35 -13.17 -10.23 -15.84
N GLY A 36 -13.96 -9.15 -15.80
CA GLY A 36 -14.63 -8.58 -16.97
C GLY A 36 -13.68 -7.95 -17.99
N PHE A 37 -12.41 -7.82 -17.65
CA PHE A 37 -11.36 -7.25 -18.49
C PHE A 37 -10.27 -8.28 -18.87
N ASP A 38 -10.43 -9.52 -18.41
CA ASP A 38 -9.65 -10.66 -18.88
C ASP A 38 -10.34 -11.17 -20.16
N ASP A 39 -9.87 -10.75 -21.33
CA ASP A 39 -10.36 -11.30 -22.58
C ASP A 39 -9.99 -12.80 -22.63
N ALA A 40 -11.02 -13.65 -22.58
CA ALA A 40 -10.83 -15.11 -22.56
C ALA A 40 -10.05 -15.65 -23.78
N SER A 41 -9.92 -14.84 -24.85
CA SER A 41 -9.12 -15.17 -26.04
C SER A 41 -7.62 -14.90 -25.84
N ASP A 42 -7.26 -13.99 -24.97
CA ASP A 42 -5.87 -13.58 -24.72
C ASP A 42 -5.67 -13.38 -23.22
N ARG A 43 -5.40 -14.48 -22.51
CA ARG A 43 -5.22 -14.46 -21.03
C ARG A 43 -4.28 -13.33 -20.62
N TYR A 44 -4.77 -12.39 -19.81
CA TYR A 44 -3.98 -11.27 -19.31
C TYR A 44 -2.64 -11.75 -18.75
N ASN A 45 -1.56 -11.19 -19.26
CA ASN A 45 -0.20 -11.57 -18.91
C ASN A 45 0.69 -10.33 -18.86
N CYS A 46 1.48 -10.18 -17.80
CA CYS A 46 2.41 -9.05 -17.65
C CYS A 46 3.43 -8.92 -18.79
N SER A 47 3.74 -9.98 -19.49
CA SER A 47 4.68 -9.94 -20.64
C SER A 47 4.07 -9.35 -21.91
N THR A 48 2.75 -9.42 -22.09
CA THR A 48 2.03 -8.89 -23.25
C THR A 48 1.55 -7.47 -23.07
N HIS A 49 1.21 -7.07 -21.86
CA HIS A 49 0.68 -5.74 -21.52
C HIS A 49 1.80 -4.80 -21.04
N LYS A 50 2.66 -4.35 -21.94
CA LYS A 50 3.80 -3.47 -21.64
C LYS A 50 3.44 -2.00 -21.42
N SER A 51 2.23 -1.59 -21.76
CA SER A 51 1.76 -0.20 -21.65
C SER A 51 1.29 0.18 -20.24
N VAL A 52 1.09 -0.80 -19.36
CA VAL A 52 0.61 -0.60 -17.97
C VAL A 52 1.58 -1.30 -17.02
N PRO A 53 1.93 -0.70 -15.88
CA PRO A 53 2.74 -1.40 -14.88
C PRO A 53 2.09 -2.71 -14.47
N CYS A 54 2.78 -3.82 -14.67
CA CYS A 54 2.32 -5.15 -14.31
C CYS A 54 3.42 -5.89 -13.55
N PHE A 55 3.09 -6.40 -12.37
CA PHE A 55 4.00 -7.09 -11.47
C PHE A 55 3.41 -8.41 -11.01
N GLU A 56 4.21 -9.45 -11.04
CA GLU A 56 3.85 -10.75 -10.47
C GLU A 56 3.83 -10.69 -8.92
N PRO A 57 2.92 -11.44 -8.25
CA PRO A 57 1.95 -12.34 -8.86
C PRO A 57 0.75 -11.61 -9.47
N LEU A 58 0.26 -12.15 -10.57
CA LEU A 58 -0.99 -11.73 -11.21
C LEU A 58 -2.18 -12.42 -10.53
N ILE A 59 -3.18 -11.64 -10.14
CA ILE A 59 -4.37 -12.10 -9.44
C ILE A 59 -5.59 -11.69 -10.26
N ILE A 60 -6.39 -12.66 -10.69
CA ILE A 60 -7.65 -12.41 -11.40
C ILE A 60 -8.77 -12.88 -10.49
N SER A 61 -9.60 -11.97 -10.01
CA SER A 61 -10.69 -12.24 -9.08
C SER A 61 -11.74 -11.14 -9.10
N GLU A 62 -12.99 -11.48 -8.76
CA GLU A 62 -14.10 -10.51 -8.70
C GLU A 62 -13.85 -9.38 -7.70
N ASN A 63 -13.18 -9.68 -6.60
CA ASN A 63 -12.86 -8.70 -5.59
C ASN A 63 -11.35 -8.48 -5.50
N PRO A 64 -10.90 -7.25 -5.22
CA PRO A 64 -9.50 -6.98 -4.92
C PRO A 64 -8.98 -7.87 -3.79
N PRO A 65 -7.70 -8.27 -3.82
CA PRO A 65 -7.12 -9.15 -2.82
C PRO A 65 -7.11 -8.52 -1.42
N ASN A 66 -7.22 -9.38 -0.41
CA ASN A 66 -7.11 -8.98 0.99
C ASN A 66 -5.64 -8.69 1.37
N THR A 67 -5.27 -7.43 1.30
CA THR A 67 -3.89 -6.98 1.60
C THR A 67 -3.52 -7.16 3.08
N THR A 68 -4.48 -7.12 3.99
CA THR A 68 -4.22 -7.39 5.42
C THR A 68 -3.72 -8.82 5.62
N GLU A 69 -4.29 -9.79 4.90
CA GLU A 69 -3.82 -11.18 4.95
C GLU A 69 -2.38 -11.30 4.42
N TYR A 70 -2.05 -10.61 3.32
CA TYR A 70 -0.69 -10.60 2.77
C TYR A 70 0.33 -10.00 3.73
N TRP A 71 -0.06 -8.97 4.46
CA TRP A 71 0.79 -8.39 5.49
C TRP A 71 1.03 -9.35 6.65
N LEU A 72 -0.03 -9.98 7.17
CA LEU A 72 0.07 -10.92 8.29
C LEU A 72 0.87 -12.18 7.95
N THR A 73 0.84 -12.62 6.69
CA THR A 73 1.55 -13.82 6.22
C THR A 73 2.92 -13.50 5.59
N ASP A 74 3.35 -12.23 5.59
CA ASP A 74 4.60 -11.75 4.95
C ASP A 74 4.70 -12.15 3.46
N GLN A 75 3.56 -12.15 2.76
CA GLN A 75 3.47 -12.55 1.35
C GLN A 75 3.27 -11.33 0.45
N LYS A 76 3.71 -11.47 -0.82
CA LYS A 76 3.53 -10.44 -1.85
C LYS A 76 4.06 -9.07 -1.41
N LEU A 77 5.23 -9.07 -0.79
CA LEU A 77 5.92 -7.87 -0.30
C LEU A 77 7.26 -7.70 -1.00
N CYS A 78 7.61 -6.44 -1.27
CA CYS A 78 8.95 -6.04 -1.72
C CYS A 78 9.59 -5.13 -0.68
N THR A 79 10.92 -5.26 -0.51
CA THR A 79 11.69 -4.37 0.38
C THR A 79 12.01 -3.07 -0.35
N VAL A 80 11.73 -1.95 0.30
CA VAL A 80 11.99 -0.61 -0.24
C VAL A 80 13.50 -0.33 -0.22
N LYS A 81 14.08 -0.16 -1.40
CA LYS A 81 15.48 0.26 -1.57
C LYS A 81 15.60 1.77 -1.45
N SER A 82 16.80 2.27 -1.18
CA SER A 82 17.08 3.72 -1.12
C SER A 82 16.59 4.43 -2.39
N GLY A 83 15.83 5.51 -2.21
CA GLY A 83 15.23 6.28 -3.30
C GLY A 83 13.97 5.68 -3.93
N ASN A 84 13.51 4.51 -3.47
CA ASN A 84 12.24 3.92 -3.87
C ASN A 84 11.11 4.29 -2.90
N VAL A 85 9.89 4.21 -3.40
CA VAL A 85 8.63 4.41 -2.66
C VAL A 85 7.68 3.26 -2.96
N CYS A 86 6.63 3.14 -2.17
CA CYS A 86 5.52 2.28 -2.51
C CYS A 86 4.62 2.98 -3.53
N ILE A 87 4.33 2.30 -4.62
CA ILE A 87 3.49 2.81 -5.69
C ILE A 87 2.25 1.94 -5.80
N LYS A 88 1.09 2.57 -5.99
CA LYS A 88 -0.15 1.96 -6.40
C LYS A 88 -0.59 2.62 -7.70
N TYR A 89 -0.76 1.82 -8.73
CA TYR A 89 -1.24 2.25 -10.04
C TYR A 89 -2.62 1.65 -10.28
N THR A 90 -3.63 2.48 -10.49
CA THR A 90 -5.02 2.06 -10.67
C THR A 90 -5.53 2.51 -12.02
N PHE A 91 -6.14 1.59 -12.72
CA PHE A 91 -6.77 1.80 -14.01
C PHE A 91 -8.29 1.64 -13.84
N THR A 92 -9.06 2.70 -14.12
CA THR A 92 -10.52 2.74 -13.91
C THR A 92 -11.22 3.03 -15.23
N TYR A 93 -12.31 2.32 -15.50
CA TYR A 93 -13.19 2.54 -16.63
C TYR A 93 -14.65 2.57 -16.15
N ASN A 94 -15.43 3.57 -16.56
CA ASN A 94 -16.81 3.77 -16.12
C ASN A 94 -17.01 3.72 -14.59
N ASN A 95 -16.05 4.27 -13.82
CA ASN A 95 -15.98 4.25 -12.37
C ASN A 95 -15.70 2.87 -11.73
N ASP A 96 -15.50 1.83 -12.51
CA ASP A 96 -15.10 0.51 -12.02
C ASP A 96 -13.58 0.35 -12.16
N ILE A 97 -12.94 -0.19 -11.11
CA ILE A 97 -11.51 -0.49 -11.16
C ILE A 97 -11.32 -1.75 -12.01
N VAL A 98 -10.57 -1.58 -13.09
CA VAL A 98 -10.24 -2.63 -14.05
C VAL A 98 -8.99 -3.38 -13.65
N ASN A 99 -7.99 -2.63 -13.21
CA ASN A 99 -6.67 -3.15 -12.88
C ASN A 99 -6.06 -2.32 -11.74
N THR A 100 -5.34 -2.98 -10.87
CA THR A 100 -4.52 -2.32 -9.84
C THR A 100 -3.17 -3.04 -9.73
N SER A 101 -2.08 -2.28 -9.87
CA SER A 101 -0.72 -2.77 -9.65
C SER A 101 -0.10 -2.08 -8.46
N SER A 102 0.39 -2.87 -7.51
CA SER A 102 1.13 -2.40 -6.33
C SER A 102 2.58 -2.86 -6.44
N PHE A 103 3.54 -1.99 -6.17
CA PHE A 103 4.97 -2.33 -6.29
C PHE A 103 5.89 -1.34 -5.57
N CYS A 104 7.18 -1.72 -5.46
CA CYS A 104 8.26 -0.84 -5.05
C CYS A 104 8.90 -0.23 -6.29
N GLY A 105 9.05 1.08 -6.36
CA GLY A 105 9.66 1.73 -7.50
C GLY A 105 10.10 3.15 -7.23
N LYS A 106 10.76 3.76 -8.22
CA LYS A 106 10.99 5.20 -8.25
C LYS A 106 9.84 5.87 -8.99
N ALA A 107 9.30 6.93 -8.42
CA ALA A 107 8.39 7.83 -9.10
C ALA A 107 9.13 9.16 -9.31
N ILE A 108 9.15 9.65 -10.55
CA ILE A 108 9.88 10.87 -10.93
C ILE A 108 8.93 11.72 -11.79
N GLU A 109 8.84 12.99 -11.46
CA GLU A 109 8.11 14.00 -12.23
C GLU A 109 9.10 14.75 -13.12
N ASP A 110 8.73 14.94 -14.39
CA ASP A 110 9.53 15.67 -15.38
C ASP A 110 11.01 15.22 -15.45
N GLU A 111 11.26 13.92 -15.30
CA GLU A 111 12.59 13.28 -15.35
C GLU A 111 13.59 13.75 -14.27
N VAL A 112 13.21 14.68 -13.41
CA VAL A 112 14.13 15.32 -12.45
C VAL A 112 13.69 15.22 -11.00
N LEU A 113 12.41 15.45 -10.71
CA LEU A 113 11.92 15.57 -9.35
C LEU A 113 11.41 14.23 -8.79
N PRO A 114 12.02 13.68 -7.72
CA PRO A 114 11.53 12.45 -7.11
C PRO A 114 10.21 12.70 -6.38
N ILE A 115 9.18 11.93 -6.74
CA ILE A 115 7.90 11.91 -6.04
C ILE A 115 8.01 10.95 -4.86
N THR A 116 7.80 11.44 -3.65
CA THR A 116 7.85 10.63 -2.43
C THR A 116 6.48 10.34 -1.84
N SER A 117 5.47 11.15 -2.21
CA SER A 117 4.08 10.98 -1.77
C SER A 117 3.13 11.80 -2.63
N GLY A 118 1.89 11.33 -2.76
CA GLY A 118 0.83 12.00 -3.52
C GLY A 118 0.14 11.05 -4.50
N CYS A 119 -1.01 11.49 -5.02
CA CYS A 119 -1.73 10.80 -6.08
C CYS A 119 -1.88 11.72 -7.28
N TYR A 120 -1.66 11.16 -8.44
CA TYR A 120 -1.69 11.84 -9.74
C TYR A 120 -2.68 11.11 -10.63
N GLU A 121 -3.56 11.86 -11.27
CA GLU A 121 -4.58 11.31 -12.16
C GLU A 121 -4.37 11.80 -13.59
N GLN A 122 -4.61 10.92 -14.56
CA GLN A 122 -4.61 11.21 -15.98
C GLN A 122 -5.82 10.57 -16.66
N HIS A 123 -6.51 11.33 -17.50
CA HIS A 123 -7.63 10.85 -18.30
C HIS A 123 -7.15 10.51 -19.71
N VAL A 124 -7.32 9.26 -20.14
CA VAL A 124 -6.88 8.78 -21.44
C VAL A 124 -7.99 7.90 -22.08
N GLY A 125 -8.60 8.34 -23.17
CA GLY A 125 -9.51 7.52 -23.96
C GLY A 125 -10.72 6.96 -23.20
N GLY A 126 -11.28 7.70 -22.24
CA GLY A 126 -12.41 7.27 -21.40
C GLY A 126 -12.01 6.48 -20.15
N TYR A 127 -10.72 6.25 -19.95
CA TYR A 127 -10.16 5.65 -18.75
C TYR A 127 -9.57 6.73 -17.84
N VAL A 128 -9.55 6.44 -16.54
CA VAL A 128 -8.82 7.21 -15.53
C VAL A 128 -7.66 6.37 -15.04
N LEU A 129 -6.46 6.92 -15.16
CA LEU A 129 -5.23 6.38 -14.62
C LEU A 129 -4.89 7.13 -13.34
N GLU A 130 -4.77 6.44 -12.22
CA GLU A 130 -4.33 7.02 -10.96
C GLU A 130 -3.02 6.36 -10.52
N MET A 131 -1.99 7.15 -10.28
CA MET A 131 -0.75 6.71 -9.65
C MET A 131 -0.62 7.36 -8.28
N CYS A 132 -0.60 6.57 -7.22
CA CYS A 132 -0.34 7.03 -5.86
C CYS A 132 1.03 6.54 -5.40
N ALA A 133 1.87 7.45 -4.91
CA ALA A 133 3.14 7.16 -4.26
C ALA A 133 3.04 7.41 -2.76
N CYS A 134 3.74 6.61 -1.94
CA CYS A 134 3.81 6.81 -0.50
C CYS A 134 5.05 6.16 0.12
N GLN A 135 5.46 6.65 1.28
CA GLN A 135 6.57 6.07 2.05
C GLN A 135 6.06 5.17 3.16
N SER A 136 6.36 3.87 3.06
CA SER A 136 6.11 2.92 4.15
C SER A 136 7.12 3.10 5.28
N ARG A 137 6.67 2.79 6.49
CA ARG A 137 7.50 2.81 7.71
C ARG A 137 7.91 1.39 8.09
N ASN A 138 9.10 1.25 8.67
CA ASN A 138 9.60 -0.03 9.15
C ASN A 138 8.63 -0.66 10.17
N GLY A 139 8.35 -1.94 10.00
CA GLY A 139 7.50 -2.71 10.90
C GLY A 139 6.01 -2.34 10.87
N ARG A 140 5.58 -1.52 9.91
CA ARG A 140 4.18 -1.17 9.70
C ARG A 140 3.68 -1.70 8.37
N GLU A 141 2.36 -1.90 8.31
CA GLU A 141 1.68 -2.29 7.08
C GLU A 141 2.02 -1.33 5.94
N PRO A 142 2.28 -1.86 4.73
CA PRO A 142 2.59 -1.06 3.56
C PRO A 142 1.53 0.00 3.24
N CYS A 143 1.97 1.18 2.83
CA CYS A 143 1.08 2.31 2.56
C CYS A 143 0.35 2.23 1.22
N ASN A 144 0.77 1.36 0.27
CA ASN A 144 0.11 1.14 -1.01
C ASN A 144 -1.02 0.10 -0.93
N LEU A 145 -1.86 0.23 0.09
CA LEU A 145 -3.07 -0.57 0.29
C LEU A 145 -4.06 -0.42 -0.86
N SER A 146 -4.85 -1.46 -1.12
CA SER A 146 -5.89 -1.45 -2.16
C SER A 146 -7.09 -0.56 -1.82
N VAL A 147 -7.26 -0.16 -0.57
CA VAL A 147 -8.41 0.66 -0.13
C VAL A 147 -8.03 2.13 -0.04
N LYS A 148 -8.71 3.00 -0.81
CA LYS A 148 -8.76 4.44 -0.51
C LYS A 148 -9.36 4.59 0.90
N MET A 149 -8.57 5.00 1.89
CA MET A 149 -9.14 5.46 3.14
C MET A 149 -9.94 6.74 2.83
N LYS A 150 -11.25 6.60 2.61
CA LYS A 150 -12.16 7.73 2.71
C LYS A 150 -11.98 8.26 4.14
N HIS A 151 -11.46 9.48 4.27
CA HIS A 151 -11.40 10.16 5.55
C HIS A 151 -12.78 10.03 6.18
N SER A 152 -12.83 9.36 7.32
CA SER A 152 -14.09 8.96 7.93
C SER A 152 -14.84 10.22 8.34
N ILE A 153 -15.92 10.52 7.65
CA ILE A 153 -16.91 11.54 8.01
C ILE A 153 -17.35 11.34 9.48
N ILE A 154 -17.27 10.12 9.98
CA ILE A 154 -17.53 9.74 11.37
C ILE A 154 -16.63 10.53 12.34
N LEU A 155 -15.34 10.72 12.03
CA LEU A 155 -14.42 11.46 12.91
C LEU A 155 -14.81 12.94 12.98
N MET A 156 -15.25 13.54 11.89
CA MET A 156 -15.75 14.92 11.88
C MET A 156 -17.08 15.07 12.64
N ILE A 157 -17.97 14.08 12.53
CA ILE A 157 -19.26 14.11 13.26
C ILE A 157 -19.02 13.94 14.76
N THR A 158 -18.12 13.05 15.19
CA THR A 158 -17.82 12.85 16.62
C THR A 158 -17.17 14.08 17.24
N THR A 159 -16.24 14.74 16.55
CA THR A 159 -15.65 16.01 17.05
C THR A 159 -16.68 17.12 17.13
N LEU A 160 -17.59 17.22 16.17
CA LEU A 160 -18.67 18.22 16.19
C LEU A 160 -19.65 17.96 17.35
N LEU A 161 -20.03 16.71 17.59
CA LEU A 161 -20.90 16.33 18.70
C LEU A 161 -20.26 16.60 20.07
N VAL A 162 -18.95 16.37 20.20
CA VAL A 162 -18.21 16.71 21.43
C VAL A 162 -18.20 18.21 21.66
N LEU A 163 -17.95 19.03 20.64
CA LEU A 163 -17.96 20.49 20.76
C LEU A 163 -19.34 21.07 21.15
N ILE A 164 -20.42 20.48 20.63
CA ILE A 164 -21.79 20.91 20.96
C ILE A 164 -22.17 20.55 22.41
N ASN A 165 -21.64 19.45 22.96
CA ASN A 165 -21.94 19.05 24.35
C ASN A 165 -21.07 19.75 25.40
N PHE A 166 -20.00 20.45 24.99
CA PHE A 166 -19.12 21.23 25.89
C PHE A 166 -19.30 22.76 25.74
N ALA A 167 -20.19 23.25 24.87
CA ALA A 167 -20.56 24.65 24.71
C ALA A 167 -21.88 24.95 25.44
#